data_884f04a8da5c95b52608377710f05628
#
_entry.id   884f04a8da5c95b52608377710f05628
#
_cell.length_a   1.000
_cell.length_b   1.000
_cell.length_c   1.000
_cell.angle_alpha   90.00
_cell.angle_beta   90.00
_cell.angle_gamma   90.00
#
_symmetry.space_group_name_H-M   'P 1'
#
loop_
_entity.id
_entity.type
_entity.pdbx_description
1 polymer ?
#
loop_
_entity_poly.entity_id
_entity_poly.type
_entity_poly.pdbx_seq_one_letter_code
_entity_poly.pdbx_strand_id
1 'polypeptide(L)' 'MNYRNAAYNAIGTIDCEIEHPNFGWIPFTADPNDVEPHGREIFDLLRDVAAPYVDQN' A
#
# COMPACT_ATOMS: atom_id res chain seq x y z
N MET A 1 -5.15 11.62 -2.93
CA MET A 1 -4.66 11.13 -1.61
C MET A 1 -3.16 10.94 -1.68
N ASN A 2 -2.44 11.42 -0.68
CA ASN A 2 -0.99 11.24 -0.62
C ASN A 2 -0.64 9.91 0.03
N TYR A 3 0.43 9.28 -0.42
CA TYR A 3 0.94 8.03 0.12
C TYR A 3 2.47 8.05 0.11
N ARG A 4 3.08 7.22 0.96
CA ARG A 4 4.54 7.12 1.06
C ARG A 4 4.95 5.75 1.59
N ASN A 5 6.24 5.43 1.47
CA ASN A 5 6.85 4.21 2.01
C ASN A 5 6.19 2.95 1.50
N ALA A 6 5.80 2.93 0.22
CA ALA A 6 5.15 1.77 -0.38
C ALA A 6 6.18 0.66 -0.64
N ALA A 7 5.86 -0.54 -0.17
CA ALA A 7 6.71 -1.71 -0.38
C ALA A 7 5.86 -2.98 -0.43
N TYR A 8 6.21 -3.88 -1.35
CA TYR A 8 5.59 -5.21 -1.37
C TYR A 8 5.94 -5.98 -0.10
N ASN A 9 4.99 -6.75 0.39
CA ASN A 9 5.19 -7.65 1.52
C ASN A 9 5.24 -9.12 1.04
N ALA A 10 5.39 -10.06 1.99
CA ALA A 10 5.62 -11.46 1.68
C ALA A 10 4.47 -12.14 0.93
N ILE A 11 3.25 -11.60 1.02
CA ILE A 11 2.07 -12.20 0.38
C ILE A 11 1.64 -11.48 -0.90
N GLY A 12 2.44 -10.51 -1.36
CA GLY A 12 2.18 -9.83 -2.63
C GLY A 12 1.24 -8.64 -2.55
N THR A 13 0.81 -8.25 -1.35
CA THR A 13 0.12 -6.98 -1.14
C THR A 13 1.15 -5.88 -0.90
N ILE A 14 0.71 -4.63 -0.85
CA ILE A 14 1.62 -3.49 -0.71
C ILE A 14 1.31 -2.77 0.60
N ASP A 15 2.30 -2.73 1.49
CA ASP A 15 2.23 -1.94 2.72
C ASP A 15 2.68 -0.52 2.42
N CYS A 16 1.95 0.46 2.90
CA CYS A 16 2.27 1.87 2.72
C CYS A 16 1.72 2.70 3.86
N GLU A 17 1.93 3.99 3.77
CA GLU A 17 1.26 4.95 4.64
C GLU A 17 0.46 5.91 3.76
N ILE A 18 -0.75 6.23 4.20
CA ILE A 18 -1.62 7.20 3.52
C ILE A 18 -1.85 8.39 4.43
N GLU A 19 -1.98 9.57 3.83
CA GLU A 19 -2.23 10.79 4.59
C GLU A 19 -3.74 10.96 4.77
N HIS A 20 -4.20 10.74 6.00
CA HIS A 20 -5.60 10.88 6.37
C HIS A 20 -5.86 12.31 6.84
N PRO A 21 -6.97 12.96 6.41
CA PRO A 21 -7.22 14.35 6.75
C PRO A 21 -7.36 14.62 8.26
N ASN A 22 -7.78 13.63 9.04
CA ASN A 22 -7.99 13.78 10.48
C ASN A 22 -6.87 13.18 11.33
N PHE A 23 -6.20 12.14 10.84
CA PHE A 23 -5.24 11.37 11.64
C PHE A 23 -3.80 11.46 11.13
N GLY A 24 -3.56 12.22 10.07
CA GLY A 24 -2.22 12.29 9.47
C GLY A 24 -1.85 11.00 8.75
N TRP A 25 -0.58 10.63 8.82
CA TRP A 25 -0.09 9.42 8.14
C TRP A 25 -0.48 8.18 8.93
N ILE A 26 -1.22 7.30 8.29
CA ILE A 26 -1.66 6.04 8.90
C ILE A 26 -1.23 4.86 8.04
N PRO A 27 -0.95 3.69 8.65
CA PRO A 27 -0.60 2.49 7.90
C PRO A 27 -1.79 2.00 7.08
N PHE A 28 -1.50 1.50 5.88
CA PHE A 28 -2.50 0.94 4.99
C PHE A 28 -1.88 -0.19 4.17
N THR A 29 -2.64 -1.26 3.96
CA THR A 29 -2.22 -2.36 3.10
C THR A 29 -3.13 -2.40 1.88
N ALA A 30 -2.54 -2.18 0.70
CA ALA A 30 -3.27 -2.23 -0.57
C ALA A 30 -3.27 -3.65 -1.10
N ASP A 31 -4.46 -4.16 -1.45
CA ASP A 31 -4.66 -5.53 -1.90
C ASP A 31 -5.41 -5.50 -3.24
N PRO A 32 -4.88 -6.18 -4.29
CA PRO A 32 -5.55 -6.22 -5.59
C PRO A 32 -6.88 -6.97 -5.56
N ASN A 33 -7.11 -7.77 -4.51
CA ASN A 33 -8.33 -8.55 -4.33
C ASN A 33 -9.25 -7.96 -3.26
N ASP A 34 -9.00 -6.72 -2.82
CA ASP A 34 -9.81 -6.07 -1.81
C ASP A 34 -11.27 -5.97 -2.31
N VAL A 35 -12.21 -6.28 -1.42
CA VAL A 35 -13.63 -6.11 -1.72
C VAL A 35 -14.00 -4.65 -1.88
N GLU A 36 -13.23 -3.73 -1.28
CA GLU A 36 -13.43 -2.30 -1.41
C GLU A 36 -12.70 -1.78 -2.65
N PRO A 37 -13.37 -1.05 -3.55
CA PRO A 37 -12.72 -0.50 -4.75
C PRO A 37 -11.51 0.38 -4.43
N HIS A 38 -11.57 1.10 -3.32
CA HIS A 38 -10.51 2.03 -2.91
C HIS A 38 -9.17 1.31 -2.68
N GLY A 39 -9.20 0.14 -2.03
CA GLY A 39 -7.99 -0.66 -1.82
C GLY A 39 -7.38 -1.15 -3.12
N ARG A 40 -8.23 -1.59 -4.07
CA ARG A 40 -7.76 -2.03 -5.39
C ARG A 40 -7.17 -0.87 -6.19
N GLU A 41 -7.77 0.31 -6.11
CA GLU A 41 -7.26 1.51 -6.79
C GLU A 41 -5.87 1.91 -6.27
N ILE A 42 -5.69 1.89 -4.96
CA ILE A 42 -4.39 2.21 -4.36
C ILE A 42 -3.35 1.18 -4.79
N PHE A 43 -3.70 -0.11 -4.82
CA PHE A 43 -2.78 -1.12 -5.31
C PHE A 43 -2.35 -0.83 -6.75
N ASP A 44 -3.29 -0.50 -7.64
CA ASP A 44 -2.98 -0.20 -9.04
C ASP A 44 -2.06 1.01 -9.17
N LEU A 45 -2.25 2.03 -8.33
CA LEU A 45 -1.38 3.21 -8.33
C LEU A 45 0.05 2.90 -7.87
N LEU A 46 0.20 1.98 -6.92
CA LEU A 46 1.48 1.71 -6.28
C LEU A 46 2.26 0.54 -6.87
N ARG A 47 1.62 -0.31 -7.65
CA ARG A 47 2.21 -1.57 -8.12
C ARG A 47 3.54 -1.41 -8.86
N ASP A 48 3.71 -0.31 -9.61
CA ASP A 48 4.91 -0.07 -10.40
C ASP A 48 5.97 0.76 -9.66
N VAL A 49 5.62 1.35 -8.52
CA VAL A 49 6.52 2.24 -7.77
C VAL A 49 6.87 1.71 -6.38
N ALA A 50 6.15 0.73 -5.87
CA ALA A 50 6.45 0.13 -4.57
C ALA A 50 7.79 -0.58 -4.58
N ALA A 51 8.53 -0.48 -3.48
CA ALA A 51 9.78 -1.19 -3.31
C ALA A 51 9.52 -2.72 -3.32
N PRO A 52 10.44 -3.51 -3.88
CA PRO A 52 10.28 -4.97 -3.87
C PRO A 52 10.38 -5.54 -2.45
N TYR A 53 9.73 -6.67 -2.24
CA TYR A 53 9.84 -7.37 -0.96
C TYR A 53 11.28 -7.86 -0.76
N VAL A 54 11.80 -7.61 0.43
CA VAL A 54 13.12 -8.12 0.84
C VAL A 54 12.92 -9.05 2.02
N ASP A 55 13.31 -10.30 1.87
CA ASP A 55 13.28 -11.27 2.96
C ASP A 55 14.40 -10.92 3.93
N GLN A 56 14.03 -10.75 5.20
CA GLN A 56 14.96 -10.29 6.24
C GLN A 56 15.51 -11.42 7.11
N ASN A 57 15.52 -12.62 6.65
CA ASN A 57 16.12 -13.74 7.39
C ASN A 57 17.63 -13.63 7.49
#